data_91981a72b27adde54dec468103ed5af7
#
_entry.id   91981a72b27adde54dec468103ed5af7
#
_cell.length_a   1.000
_cell.length_b   1.000
_cell.length_c   1.000
_cell.angle_alpha   90.00
_cell.angle_beta   90.00
_cell.angle_gamma   90.00
#
_symmetry.space_group_name_H-M   'P 1'
#
loop_
_entity.id
_entity.type
_entity.pdbx_description
1 polymer ?
#
loop_
_entity_poly.entity_id
_entity_poly.type
_entity_poly.pdbx_seq_one_letter_code
_entity_poly.pdbx_strand_id
1 'polypeptide(L)'
;MPKGYIVAHITVKDPEAYKEYVEKDTPILQGLGGSFVVRGGQSRVMEGETLDRHVVIEFPSYQAALDAYNDPDYQEVAKIRQRTVDSVIHVVEGT
;
A
#
# COMPACT_ATOMS: atom_id res chain seq x y z
N MET A 1 13.24 -7.28 16.60
CA MET A 1 13.11 -5.94 15.99
C MET A 1 11.66 -5.68 15.59
N PRO A 2 11.14 -4.49 15.83
CA PRO A 2 9.80 -4.14 15.34
C PRO A 2 9.75 -4.21 13.81
N LYS A 3 8.62 -4.64 13.30
CA LYS A 3 8.36 -4.64 11.87
C LYS A 3 7.93 -3.24 11.42
N GLY A 4 7.96 -3.00 10.12
CA GLY A 4 7.45 -1.78 9.52
C GLY A 4 6.28 -2.08 8.61
N TYR A 5 5.42 -1.09 8.43
CA TYR A 5 4.21 -1.28 7.64
C TYR A 5 4.00 -0.10 6.70
N ILE A 6 3.59 -0.42 5.48
CA ILE A 6 2.97 0.58 4.61
C ILE A 6 1.47 0.39 4.81
N VAL A 7 0.79 1.45 5.26
CA VAL A 7 -0.65 1.44 5.49
C VAL A 7 -1.29 2.37 4.48
N ALA A 8 -2.18 1.84 3.65
CA ALA A 8 -2.83 2.58 2.59
C ALA A 8 -4.34 2.57 2.76
N HIS A 9 -4.94 3.74 2.60
CA HIS A 9 -6.39 3.90 2.50
C HIS A 9 -6.67 4.52 1.14
N ILE A 10 -7.53 3.92 0.35
CA ILE A 10 -7.74 4.33 -1.04
C ILE A 10 -9.21 4.29 -1.44
N THR A 11 -9.57 5.17 -2.38
CA THR A 11 -10.85 5.11 -3.10
C THR A 11 -10.52 4.97 -4.57
N VAL A 12 -10.92 3.86 -5.19
CA VAL A 12 -10.60 3.56 -6.58
C VAL A 12 -11.57 4.29 -7.49
N LYS A 13 -11.05 5.13 -8.40
CA LYS A 13 -11.84 5.89 -9.37
C LYS A 13 -11.90 5.20 -10.73
N ASP A 14 -10.84 4.48 -11.09
CA ASP A 14 -10.72 3.75 -12.35
C ASP A 14 -10.30 2.31 -12.04
N PRO A 15 -11.26 1.38 -11.88
CA PRO A 15 -10.94 0.01 -11.47
C PRO A 15 -10.02 -0.75 -12.43
N GLU A 16 -10.15 -0.51 -13.73
CA GLU A 16 -9.34 -1.22 -14.71
C GLU A 16 -7.87 -0.78 -14.67
N ALA A 17 -7.63 0.53 -14.63
CA ALA A 17 -6.28 1.06 -14.51
C ALA A 17 -5.67 0.71 -13.14
N TYR A 18 -6.47 0.70 -12.08
CA TYR A 18 -6.01 0.28 -10.77
C TYR A 18 -5.58 -1.19 -10.75
N LYS A 19 -6.28 -2.04 -11.50
CA LYS A 19 -5.92 -3.45 -11.65
C LYS A 19 -4.51 -3.59 -12.24
N GLU A 20 -4.17 -2.77 -13.24
CA GLU A 20 -2.82 -2.72 -13.80
C GLU A 20 -1.79 -2.37 -12.71
N TYR A 21 -2.08 -1.38 -11.86
CA TYR A 21 -1.22 -1.03 -10.74
C TYR A 21 -1.00 -2.24 -9.82
N VAL A 22 -2.08 -2.94 -9.43
CA VAL A 22 -1.99 -4.09 -8.54
C VAL A 22 -1.12 -5.20 -9.13
N GLU A 23 -1.27 -5.47 -10.43
CA GLU A 23 -0.48 -6.49 -11.11
C GLU A 23 1.01 -6.16 -11.15
N LYS A 24 1.35 -4.86 -11.24
CA LYS A 24 2.74 -4.41 -11.32
C LYS A 24 3.38 -4.20 -9.95
N ASP A 25 2.64 -3.66 -8.98
CA ASP A 25 3.22 -3.35 -7.67
C ASP A 25 3.47 -4.60 -6.82
N THR A 26 2.63 -5.61 -6.95
CA THR A 26 2.71 -6.80 -6.11
C THR A 26 4.07 -7.50 -6.17
N PRO A 27 4.59 -7.87 -7.37
CA PRO A 27 5.90 -8.53 -7.41
C PRO A 27 7.04 -7.61 -6.97
N ILE A 28 6.92 -6.30 -7.23
CA ILE A 28 7.97 -5.35 -6.81
C ILE A 28 8.04 -5.31 -5.28
N LEU A 29 6.91 -5.09 -4.61
CA LEU A 29 6.87 -4.98 -3.16
C LEU A 29 7.24 -6.29 -2.46
N GLN A 30 6.81 -7.43 -3.01
CA GLN A 30 7.20 -8.75 -2.49
C GLN A 30 8.71 -8.97 -2.64
N GLY A 31 9.28 -8.57 -3.76
CA GLY A 31 10.73 -8.64 -3.99
C GLY A 31 11.54 -7.75 -3.03
N LEU A 32 10.93 -6.71 -2.48
CA LEU A 32 11.55 -5.81 -1.50
C LEU A 32 11.31 -6.26 -0.05
N GLY A 33 10.74 -7.44 0.15
CA GLY A 33 10.52 -8.02 1.48
C GLY A 33 9.13 -7.79 2.05
N GLY A 34 8.19 -7.29 1.23
CA GLY A 34 6.84 -7.01 1.67
C GLY A 34 5.92 -8.23 1.66
N SER A 35 5.03 -8.28 2.63
CA SER A 35 3.95 -9.26 2.71
C SER A 35 2.63 -8.52 2.88
N PHE A 36 1.68 -8.76 1.99
CA PHE A 36 0.34 -8.16 2.11
C PHE A 36 -0.42 -8.86 3.22
N VAL A 37 -0.66 -8.17 4.32
CA VAL A 37 -1.37 -8.72 5.48
C VAL A 37 -2.83 -8.26 5.54
N VAL A 38 -3.16 -7.12 4.92
CA VAL A 38 -4.52 -6.65 4.67
C VAL A 38 -4.57 -6.19 3.22
N ARG A 39 -5.55 -6.64 2.47
CA ARG A 39 -5.63 -6.29 1.06
C ARG A 39 -7.09 -6.25 0.59
N GLY A 40 -7.77 -5.17 0.95
CA GLY A 40 -9.13 -4.93 0.48
C GLY A 40 -10.18 -5.91 0.98
N GLY A 41 -9.98 -6.49 2.17
CA GLY A 41 -10.97 -7.35 2.81
C GLY A 41 -12.16 -6.55 3.34
N GLN A 42 -13.08 -7.25 3.98
CA GLN A 42 -14.24 -6.60 4.61
C GLN A 42 -13.76 -5.56 5.61
N SER A 43 -14.43 -4.41 5.61
CA SER A 43 -14.12 -3.35 6.55
C SER A 43 -15.39 -2.60 6.95
N ARG A 44 -15.37 -2.02 8.14
CA ARG A 44 -16.48 -1.21 8.65
C ARG A 44 -15.89 -0.03 9.41
N VAL A 45 -16.32 1.16 9.06
CA VAL A 45 -15.94 2.36 9.81
C VAL A 45 -16.73 2.35 11.13
N MET A 46 -16.02 2.38 12.24
CA MET A 46 -16.62 2.41 13.58
C MET A 46 -16.74 3.84 14.11
N GLU A 47 -15.79 4.68 13.77
CA GLU A 47 -15.78 6.11 14.13
C GLU A 47 -15.05 6.90 13.06
N GLY A 48 -15.54 8.09 12.76
CA GLY A 48 -14.89 9.00 11.82
C GLY A 48 -15.15 8.66 10.36
N GLU A 49 -14.30 9.21 9.51
CA GLU A 49 -14.39 9.02 8.06
C GLU A 49 -13.06 8.50 7.52
N THR A 50 -13.12 7.68 6.48
CA THR A 50 -11.94 7.16 5.81
C THR A 50 -12.27 6.84 4.35
N LEU A 51 -11.25 6.51 3.57
CA LEU A 51 -11.43 6.01 2.22
C LEU A 51 -11.86 4.54 2.27
N ASP A 52 -12.32 3.99 1.14
CA ASP A 52 -13.11 2.75 1.10
C ASP A 52 -12.29 1.47 1.26
N ARG A 53 -11.08 1.47 0.73
CA ARG A 53 -10.25 0.26 0.65
C ARG A 53 -9.01 0.42 1.51
N HIS A 54 -8.64 -0.65 2.18
CA HIS A 54 -7.49 -0.65 3.09
C HIS A 54 -6.50 -1.73 2.69
N VAL A 55 -5.22 -1.35 2.66
CA VAL A 55 -4.12 -2.27 2.34
C VAL A 55 -3.03 -2.06 3.38
N VAL A 56 -2.52 -3.14 3.95
CA VAL A 56 -1.38 -3.11 4.87
C VAL A 56 -0.33 -4.07 4.36
N ILE A 57 0.89 -3.58 4.21
CA ILE A 57 2.03 -4.36 3.74
C ILE A 57 3.08 -4.38 4.84
N GLU A 58 3.45 -5.58 5.28
CA GLU A 58 4.42 -5.77 6.35
C GLU A 58 5.81 -5.94 5.76
N PHE A 59 6.79 -5.30 6.39
CA PHE A 59 8.22 -5.41 6.05
C PHE A 59 9.01 -5.77 7.31
N PRO A 60 10.24 -6.29 7.16
CA PRO A 60 11.05 -6.70 8.32
C PRO A 60 11.35 -5.57 9.31
N SER A 61 11.35 -4.31 8.84
CA SER A 61 11.64 -3.15 9.68
C SER A 61 10.97 -1.90 9.12
N TYR A 62 10.94 -0.86 9.95
CA TYR A 62 10.47 0.46 9.52
C TYR A 62 11.34 0.98 8.35
N GLN A 63 12.65 0.85 8.45
CA GLN A 63 13.54 1.30 7.37
C GLN A 63 13.31 0.53 6.08
N ALA A 64 13.08 -0.78 6.16
CA ALA A 64 12.75 -1.58 4.97
C ALA A 64 11.46 -1.11 4.30
N ALA A 65 10.45 -0.75 5.10
CA ALA A 65 9.20 -0.22 4.56
C ALA A 65 9.41 1.15 3.88
N LEU A 66 10.20 2.03 4.49
CA LEU A 66 10.55 3.32 3.88
C LEU A 66 11.30 3.14 2.56
N ASP A 67 12.30 2.24 2.56
CA ASP A 67 13.11 1.96 1.37
C ASP A 67 12.24 1.38 0.24
N ALA A 68 11.30 0.52 0.58
CA ALA A 68 10.38 -0.05 -0.40
C ALA A 68 9.49 1.01 -1.02
N TYR A 69 8.93 1.91 -0.21
CA TYR A 69 8.10 2.99 -0.73
C TYR A 69 8.90 3.91 -1.66
N ASN A 70 10.16 4.19 -1.33
CA ASN A 70 11.02 5.08 -2.09
C ASN A 70 11.79 4.37 -3.22
N ASP A 71 11.60 3.07 -3.40
CA ASP A 71 12.25 2.33 -4.48
C ASP A 71 11.86 2.91 -5.84
N PRO A 72 12.84 3.16 -6.74
CA PRO A 72 12.57 3.79 -8.04
C PRO A 72 11.58 3.01 -8.91
N ASP A 73 11.63 1.69 -8.90
CA ASP A 73 10.72 0.87 -9.70
C ASP A 73 9.30 0.96 -9.12
N TYR A 74 9.16 0.92 -7.79
CA TYR A 74 7.86 1.10 -7.17
C TYR A 74 7.30 2.50 -7.44
N GLN A 75 8.11 3.55 -7.32
CA GLN A 75 7.66 4.93 -7.55
C GLN A 75 7.17 5.14 -8.99
N GLU A 76 7.78 4.48 -9.95
CA GLU A 76 7.31 4.54 -11.33
C GLU A 76 5.91 3.92 -11.47
N VAL A 77 5.69 2.75 -10.85
CA VAL A 77 4.39 2.07 -10.85
C VAL A 77 3.36 2.86 -10.03
N ALA A 78 3.79 3.51 -8.95
CA ALA A 78 2.91 4.31 -8.09
C ALA A 78 2.22 5.45 -8.85
N LYS A 79 2.79 5.92 -9.95
CA LYS A 79 2.16 6.94 -10.80
C LYS A 79 0.81 6.47 -11.34
N ILE A 80 0.66 5.18 -11.62
CA ILE A 80 -0.62 4.59 -12.05
C ILE A 80 -1.64 4.75 -10.94
N ARG A 81 -1.29 4.38 -9.70
CA ARG A 81 -2.16 4.53 -8.54
C ARG A 81 -2.56 5.99 -8.34
N GLN A 82 -1.59 6.90 -8.40
CA GLN A 82 -1.83 8.33 -8.17
C GLN A 82 -2.82 8.93 -9.15
N ARG A 83 -2.87 8.42 -10.39
CA ARG A 83 -3.81 8.88 -11.41
C ARG A 83 -5.21 8.29 -11.27
N THR A 84 -5.33 7.14 -10.63
CA THR A 84 -6.54 6.31 -10.67
C THR A 84 -7.28 6.22 -9.34
N VAL A 85 -6.70 6.72 -8.26
CA VAL A 85 -7.29 6.63 -6.92
C VAL A 85 -7.02 7.89 -6.12
N ASP A 86 -7.87 8.13 -5.12
CA ASP A 86 -7.52 8.97 -3.98
C ASP A 86 -6.85 8.07 -2.95
N SER A 87 -5.76 8.51 -2.35
CA SER A 87 -5.05 7.68 -1.40
C SER A 87 -4.42 8.47 -0.26
N VAL A 88 -4.37 7.83 0.91
CA VAL A 88 -3.60 8.28 2.06
C VAL A 88 -2.66 7.14 2.41
N ILE A 89 -1.36 7.39 2.36
CA ILE A 89 -0.33 6.38 2.55
C ILE A 89 0.52 6.75 3.76
N HIS A 90 0.68 5.81 4.67
CA HIS A 90 1.54 5.96 5.85
C HIS A 90 2.61 4.89 5.85
N VAL A 91 3.78 5.22 6.35
CA VAL A 91 4.77 4.22 6.76
C VAL A 91 4.89 4.34 8.26
N VAL A 92 4.68 3.23 8.97
CA VAL A 92 4.62 3.23 10.44
C VAL A 92 5.37 2.03 10.99
N GLU A 93 6.04 2.25 12.13
CA GLU A 93 6.75 1.19 12.84
C GLU A 93 5.79 0.42 13.74
N GLY A 94 5.94 -0.91 13.76
CA GLY A 94 5.20 -1.78 14.64
C GLY A 94 5.76 -1.79 16.06
N THR A 95 5.17 -2.59 16.90
CA THR A 95 5.60 -2.76 18.31
C THR A 95 6.65 -3.83 18.49
#